data_fa379ecfc8fa706f02b94f08ff3e57af
#
_entry.id   fa379ecfc8fa706f02b94f08ff3e57af
#
_cell.length_a   1.000
_cell.length_b   1.000
_cell.length_c   1.000
_cell.angle_alpha   90.00
_cell.angle_beta   90.00
_cell.angle_gamma   90.00
#
_symmetry.space_group_name_H-M   'P 1'
#
loop_
_entity.id
_entity.type
_entity.pdbx_description
1 polymer ?
#
loop_
_entity_poly.entity_id
_entity_poly.type
_entity_poly.pdbx_seq_one_letter_code
_entity_poly.pdbx_strand_id
1 'polypeptide(L)'
;MKINKVTLIGLGAMGVFFAPKLDACLGKDRFRVLASGERRGRIESSGVTLNGVTHHFRVISPDFKGDPADLLIMAVKDPGLDQAIEDIRNQVGADTQILCVMNGIDSEERVAAVYGWEHVLYSYMRFSNSMKDSTADFDPEAGSVHFGEAKNEVFSERVRAIAELFEAC
;
A
#
# COMPACT_ATOMS: atom_id res chain seq x y z
N MET A 1 -16.22 -4.38 -10.18
CA MET A 1 -15.01 -4.75 -9.40
C MET A 1 -15.24 -4.45 -7.93
N LYS A 2 -14.71 -5.24 -6.99
CA LYS A 2 -14.78 -4.97 -5.54
C LYS A 2 -13.42 -5.22 -4.91
N ILE A 3 -12.95 -4.29 -4.09
CA ILE A 3 -11.71 -4.44 -3.34
C ILE A 3 -12.00 -5.10 -1.99
N ASN A 4 -11.54 -6.31 -1.80
CA ASN A 4 -11.72 -7.07 -0.55
C ASN A 4 -10.39 -7.34 0.17
N LYS A 5 -9.28 -7.46 -0.59
CA LYS A 5 -7.96 -7.80 -0.05
C LYS A 5 -6.96 -6.73 -0.42
N VAL A 6 -6.29 -6.18 0.58
CA VAL A 6 -5.29 -5.13 0.39
C VAL A 6 -3.93 -5.61 0.91
N THR A 7 -2.91 -5.44 0.08
CA THR A 7 -1.50 -5.65 0.48
C THR A 7 -0.77 -4.31 0.44
N LEU A 8 -0.14 -3.95 1.53
CA LEU A 8 0.73 -2.77 1.65
C LEU A 8 2.19 -3.22 1.64
N ILE A 9 3.00 -2.66 0.74
CA ILE A 9 4.46 -2.79 0.80
C ILE A 9 5.09 -1.44 1.15
N GLY A 10 5.92 -1.43 2.18
CA GLY A 10 6.54 -0.19 2.66
C GLY A 10 5.81 0.42 3.87
N LEU A 11 5.91 -0.19 5.02
CA LEU A 11 5.39 0.33 6.30
C LEU A 11 6.38 1.38 6.88
N GLY A 12 6.55 2.48 6.15
CA GLY A 12 7.34 3.67 6.50
C GLY A 12 6.42 4.88 6.69
N ALA A 13 7.00 6.10 6.64
CA ALA A 13 6.27 7.35 6.88
C ALA A 13 4.97 7.49 6.06
N MET A 14 4.96 7.05 4.81
CA MET A 14 3.76 7.09 3.95
C MET A 14 2.82 5.92 4.22
N GLY A 15 3.37 4.70 4.38
CA GLY A 15 2.55 3.49 4.55
C GLY A 15 1.77 3.44 5.87
N VAL A 16 2.27 4.07 6.93
CA VAL A 16 1.59 4.12 8.23
C VAL A 16 0.30 4.94 8.22
N PHE A 17 0.09 5.76 7.20
CA PHE A 17 -1.17 6.46 6.99
C PHE A 17 -2.33 5.49 6.69
N PHE A 18 -2.05 4.43 5.92
CA PHE A 18 -3.04 3.46 5.49
C PHE A 18 -3.24 2.32 6.49
N ALA A 19 -2.13 1.83 7.08
CA ALA A 19 -2.12 0.55 7.75
C ALA A 19 -3.13 0.42 8.91
N PRO A 20 -3.25 1.35 9.87
CA PRO A 20 -4.20 1.22 10.97
C PRO A 20 -5.66 1.27 10.50
N LYS A 21 -5.98 2.15 9.55
CA LYS A 21 -7.33 2.33 9.01
C LYS A 21 -7.78 1.08 8.26
N LEU A 22 -6.92 0.57 7.36
CA LEU A 22 -7.22 -0.64 6.58
C LEU A 22 -7.27 -1.91 7.46
N ASP A 23 -6.39 -2.04 8.45
CA ASP A 23 -6.41 -3.19 9.37
C ASP A 23 -7.69 -3.19 10.23
N ALA A 24 -8.11 -2.04 10.74
CA ALA A 24 -9.33 -1.90 11.52
C ALA A 24 -10.59 -2.19 10.67
N CYS A 25 -10.61 -1.74 9.42
CA CYS A 25 -11.75 -1.86 8.52
C CYS A 25 -11.87 -3.26 7.90
N LEU A 26 -10.77 -3.82 7.43
CA LEU A 26 -10.75 -5.10 6.70
C LEU A 26 -10.45 -6.30 7.60
N GLY A 27 -9.74 -6.10 8.69
CA GLY A 27 -9.23 -7.15 9.56
C GLY A 27 -8.05 -7.91 8.96
N LYS A 28 -7.40 -8.71 9.81
CA LYS A 28 -6.15 -9.44 9.49
C LYS A 28 -6.26 -10.46 8.35
N ASP A 29 -7.45 -10.90 8.00
CA ASP A 29 -7.64 -11.83 6.90
C ASP A 29 -7.60 -11.15 5.54
N ARG A 30 -7.93 -9.86 5.48
CA ARG A 30 -8.06 -9.10 4.24
C ARG A 30 -7.06 -7.97 4.09
N PHE A 31 -6.43 -7.51 5.19
CA PHE A 31 -5.32 -6.57 5.16
C PHE A 31 -4.02 -7.24 5.59
N ARG A 32 -2.93 -6.97 4.88
CA ARG A 32 -1.61 -7.52 5.17
C ARG A 32 -0.49 -6.59 4.72
N VAL A 33 0.64 -6.68 5.41
CA VAL A 33 1.87 -5.97 5.08
C VAL A 33 2.85 -6.94 4.43
N LEU A 34 3.37 -6.59 3.27
CA LEU A 34 4.43 -7.35 2.61
C LEU A 34 5.79 -6.83 3.09
N ALA A 35 6.59 -7.70 3.64
CA ALA A 35 7.95 -7.38 4.08
C ALA A 35 8.87 -8.60 4.02
N SER A 36 10.16 -8.36 3.88
CA SER A 36 11.22 -9.37 3.84
C SER A 36 12.34 -9.08 4.83
N GLY A 37 13.22 -10.06 5.05
CA GLY A 37 14.45 -9.94 5.84
C GLY A 37 14.24 -9.39 7.26
N GLU A 38 15.19 -8.60 7.73
CA GLU A 38 15.17 -8.02 9.08
C GLU A 38 13.97 -7.10 9.32
N ARG A 39 13.48 -6.43 8.26
CA ARG A 39 12.31 -5.56 8.36
C ARG A 39 11.05 -6.35 8.73
N ARG A 40 10.86 -7.52 8.12
CA ARG A 40 9.79 -8.44 8.47
C ARG A 40 9.88 -8.82 9.95
N GLY A 41 11.04 -9.30 10.39
CA GLY A 41 11.24 -9.69 11.80
C GLY A 41 10.91 -8.57 12.79
N ARG A 42 11.30 -7.33 12.50
CA ARG A 42 10.97 -6.17 13.35
C ARG A 42 9.47 -5.89 13.42
N ILE A 43 8.78 -5.90 12.28
CA ILE A 43 7.33 -5.64 12.24
C ILE A 43 6.57 -6.73 13.00
N GLU A 44 6.95 -8.01 12.82
CA GLU A 44 6.32 -9.13 13.49
C GLU A 44 6.56 -9.13 15.01
N SER A 45 7.79 -8.83 15.46
CA SER A 45 8.15 -8.90 16.88
C SER A 45 7.75 -7.64 17.66
N SER A 46 8.03 -6.47 17.13
CA SER A 46 7.89 -5.20 17.86
C SER A 46 6.67 -4.38 17.45
N GLY A 47 6.06 -4.71 16.29
CA GLY A 47 4.99 -3.90 15.74
C GLY A 47 5.47 -2.53 15.27
N VAL A 48 4.52 -1.61 15.14
CA VAL A 48 4.74 -0.21 14.80
C VAL A 48 3.94 0.66 15.75
N THR A 49 4.58 1.65 16.38
CA THR A 49 3.92 2.56 17.32
C THR A 49 3.51 3.83 16.59
N LEU A 50 2.21 4.09 16.58
CA LEU A 50 1.59 5.24 15.93
C LEU A 50 0.75 5.99 16.95
N ASN A 51 1.04 7.28 17.14
CA ASN A 51 0.35 8.13 18.13
C ASN A 51 0.28 7.49 19.53
N GLY A 52 1.38 6.86 19.96
CA GLY A 52 1.48 6.19 21.26
C GLY A 52 0.82 4.81 21.34
N VAL A 53 0.22 4.31 20.26
CA VAL A 53 -0.42 2.98 20.21
C VAL A 53 0.40 2.03 19.34
N THR A 54 0.76 0.86 19.88
CA THR A 54 1.47 -0.17 19.13
C THR A 54 0.49 -1.05 18.35
N HIS A 55 0.71 -1.13 17.03
CA HIS A 55 -0.07 -1.92 16.10
C HIS A 55 0.72 -3.14 15.63
N HIS A 56 0.06 -4.29 15.59
CA HIS A 56 0.59 -5.54 15.04
C HIS A 56 -0.24 -5.96 13.84
N PHE A 57 0.36 -5.91 12.67
CA PHE A 57 -0.29 -6.28 11.40
C PHE A 57 0.02 -7.72 11.03
N ARG A 58 -0.83 -8.32 10.19
CA ARG A 58 -0.47 -9.56 9.51
C ARG A 58 0.65 -9.26 8.51
N VAL A 59 1.79 -9.95 8.65
CA VAL A 59 2.93 -9.79 7.74
C VAL A 59 3.06 -11.02 6.86
N ILE A 60 3.29 -10.81 5.58
CA ILE A 60 3.58 -11.87 4.60
C ILE A 60 4.95 -11.64 3.97
N SER A 61 5.60 -12.72 3.52
CA SER A 61 6.83 -12.64 2.73
C SER A 61 6.55 -12.56 1.23
N PRO A 62 7.53 -12.14 0.40
CA PRO A 62 7.43 -12.20 -1.05
C PRO A 62 7.12 -13.60 -1.61
N ASP A 63 7.44 -14.66 -0.86
CA ASP A 63 7.17 -16.04 -1.25
C ASP A 63 5.73 -16.50 -0.99
N PHE A 64 4.91 -15.69 -0.33
CA PHE A 64 3.50 -15.99 -0.08
C PHE A 64 2.72 -16.04 -1.40
N LYS A 65 2.12 -17.20 -1.72
CA LYS A 65 1.47 -17.52 -3.00
C LYS A 65 0.01 -17.93 -2.83
N GLY A 66 -0.72 -17.90 -3.94
CA GLY A 66 -2.06 -18.46 -4.05
C GLY A 66 -3.20 -17.57 -3.55
N ASP A 67 -2.88 -16.34 -3.17
CA ASP A 67 -3.88 -15.39 -2.67
C ASP A 67 -3.47 -13.95 -3.06
N PRO A 68 -3.59 -13.54 -4.34
CA PRO A 68 -3.25 -12.21 -4.79
C PRO A 68 -4.13 -11.14 -4.13
N ALA A 69 -3.63 -9.91 -4.09
CA ALA A 69 -4.38 -8.75 -3.60
C ALA A 69 -5.34 -8.22 -4.68
N ASP A 70 -6.45 -7.62 -4.27
CA ASP A 70 -7.27 -6.80 -5.17
C ASP A 70 -6.65 -5.40 -5.31
N LEU A 71 -6.04 -4.89 -4.24
CA LEU A 71 -5.32 -3.62 -4.21
C LEU A 71 -3.93 -3.79 -3.58
N LEU A 72 -2.90 -3.35 -4.29
CA LEU A 72 -1.55 -3.17 -3.80
C LEU A 72 -1.27 -1.68 -3.58
N ILE A 73 -0.80 -1.32 -2.39
CA ILE A 73 -0.33 0.04 -2.08
C ILE A 73 1.19 -0.02 -1.90
N MET A 74 1.91 0.67 -2.78
CA MET A 74 3.36 0.76 -2.73
C MET A 74 3.79 2.09 -2.09
N ALA A 75 4.37 2.00 -0.89
CA ALA A 75 4.81 3.14 -0.09
C ALA A 75 6.29 3.03 0.32
N VAL A 76 7.11 2.47 -0.55
CA VAL A 76 8.55 2.32 -0.35
C VAL A 76 9.29 3.62 -0.65
N LYS A 77 10.54 3.72 -0.24
CA LYS A 77 11.44 4.80 -0.71
C LYS A 77 12.02 4.42 -2.07
N ASP A 78 12.29 5.43 -2.92
CA ASP A 78 12.78 5.22 -4.29
C ASP A 78 13.95 4.20 -4.43
N PRO A 79 15.00 4.22 -3.60
CA PRO A 79 16.06 3.21 -3.70
C PRO A 79 15.59 1.74 -3.50
N GLY A 80 14.40 1.54 -2.93
CA GLY A 80 13.80 0.22 -2.71
C GLY A 80 12.74 -0.17 -3.75
N LEU A 81 12.47 0.66 -4.74
CA LEU A 81 11.37 0.43 -5.67
C LEU A 81 11.58 -0.81 -6.54
N ASP A 82 12.76 -1.01 -7.11
CA ASP A 82 13.03 -2.18 -7.95
C ASP A 82 12.86 -3.49 -7.18
N GLN A 83 13.37 -3.55 -5.96
CA GLN A 83 13.17 -4.71 -5.10
C GLN A 83 11.69 -4.90 -4.74
N ALA A 84 10.96 -3.81 -4.48
CA ALA A 84 9.53 -3.89 -4.18
C ALA A 84 8.71 -4.40 -5.38
N ILE A 85 9.08 -4.01 -6.60
CA ILE A 85 8.47 -4.53 -7.84
C ILE A 85 8.64 -6.05 -7.93
N GLU A 86 9.82 -6.57 -7.62
CA GLU A 86 10.07 -8.02 -7.57
C GLU A 86 9.29 -8.69 -6.42
N ASP A 87 9.27 -8.08 -5.24
CA ASP A 87 8.66 -8.65 -4.04
C ASP A 87 7.13 -8.81 -4.18
N ILE A 88 6.45 -7.93 -4.93
CA ILE A 88 4.99 -7.99 -5.09
C ILE A 88 4.51 -9.03 -6.11
N ARG A 89 5.36 -9.68 -6.88
CA ARG A 89 4.99 -10.55 -8.01
C ARG A 89 3.94 -11.63 -7.67
N ASN A 90 4.00 -12.20 -6.46
CA ASN A 90 3.04 -13.20 -6.01
C ASN A 90 1.74 -12.59 -5.46
N GLN A 91 1.66 -11.27 -5.38
CA GLN A 91 0.50 -10.53 -4.92
C GLN A 91 -0.28 -9.88 -6.08
N VAL A 92 0.29 -9.91 -7.30
CA VAL A 92 -0.37 -9.40 -8.50
C VAL A 92 -1.10 -10.56 -9.18
N GLY A 93 -2.42 -10.49 -9.26
CA GLY A 93 -3.30 -11.37 -10.02
C GLY A 93 -3.95 -10.61 -11.17
N ALA A 94 -4.82 -11.26 -11.93
CA ALA A 94 -5.42 -10.71 -13.16
C ALA A 94 -6.14 -9.36 -12.96
N ASP A 95 -6.76 -9.16 -11.79
CA ASP A 95 -7.57 -7.96 -11.52
C ASP A 95 -6.93 -7.02 -10.49
N THR A 96 -5.71 -7.32 -10.02
CA THR A 96 -5.02 -6.51 -9.02
C THR A 96 -4.79 -5.08 -9.50
N GLN A 97 -5.12 -4.10 -8.66
CA GLN A 97 -4.80 -2.70 -8.90
C GLN A 97 -3.63 -2.25 -8.04
N ILE A 98 -2.80 -1.34 -8.54
CA ILE A 98 -1.58 -0.87 -7.87
C ILE A 98 -1.61 0.65 -7.78
N LEU A 99 -1.43 1.17 -6.56
CA LEU A 99 -1.21 2.58 -6.27
C LEU A 99 0.22 2.79 -5.78
N CYS A 100 0.95 3.72 -6.41
CA CYS A 100 2.29 4.14 -6.01
C CYS A 100 2.19 5.46 -5.23
N VAL A 101 2.16 5.40 -3.90
CA VAL A 101 1.98 6.58 -3.03
C VAL A 101 3.30 7.12 -2.48
N MET A 102 4.39 6.72 -3.08
CA MET A 102 5.73 7.17 -2.74
C MET A 102 6.07 8.51 -3.41
N ASN A 103 7.10 9.19 -2.92
CA ASN A 103 7.64 10.35 -3.60
C ASN A 103 8.38 9.93 -4.87
N GLY A 104 8.24 10.71 -5.93
CA GLY A 104 8.82 10.45 -7.24
C GLY A 104 7.82 10.74 -8.35
N ILE A 105 8.25 10.65 -9.59
CA ILE A 105 7.43 10.92 -10.78
C ILE A 105 7.46 9.78 -11.79
N ASP A 106 8.24 8.74 -11.54
CA ASP A 106 8.51 7.61 -12.46
C ASP A 106 8.10 6.24 -11.88
N SER A 107 7.60 6.21 -10.65
CA SER A 107 7.24 4.96 -9.96
C SER A 107 6.18 4.18 -10.72
N GLU A 108 5.14 4.84 -11.22
CA GLU A 108 4.06 4.22 -11.98
C GLU A 108 4.56 3.65 -13.30
N GLU A 109 5.43 4.38 -14.01
CA GLU A 109 6.01 3.92 -15.27
C GLU A 109 6.87 2.66 -15.06
N ARG A 110 7.68 2.64 -13.99
CA ARG A 110 8.53 1.49 -13.65
C ARG A 110 7.71 0.26 -13.28
N VAL A 111 6.66 0.44 -12.49
CA VAL A 111 5.74 -0.65 -12.12
C VAL A 111 4.96 -1.12 -13.34
N ALA A 112 4.44 -0.20 -14.17
CA ALA A 112 3.69 -0.54 -15.37
C ALA A 112 4.55 -1.20 -16.46
N ALA A 113 5.85 -0.93 -16.51
CA ALA A 113 6.77 -1.63 -17.41
C ALA A 113 6.87 -3.13 -17.11
N VAL A 114 6.58 -3.55 -15.88
CA VAL A 114 6.64 -4.96 -15.46
C VAL A 114 5.24 -5.61 -15.46
N TYR A 115 4.22 -4.91 -14.98
CA TYR A 115 2.89 -5.47 -14.75
C TYR A 115 1.83 -5.01 -15.75
N GLY A 116 2.07 -3.95 -16.51
CA GLY A 116 1.10 -3.36 -17.43
C GLY A 116 0.29 -2.22 -16.81
N TRP A 117 -0.14 -1.27 -17.66
CA TRP A 117 -0.96 -0.14 -17.24
C TRP A 117 -2.39 -0.53 -16.82
N GLU A 118 -2.85 -1.71 -17.21
CA GLU A 118 -4.11 -2.28 -16.74
C GLU A 118 -4.14 -2.52 -15.23
N HIS A 119 -2.97 -2.69 -14.61
CA HIS A 119 -2.81 -2.84 -13.18
C HIS A 119 -2.54 -1.52 -12.44
N VAL A 120 -2.00 -0.50 -13.10
CA VAL A 120 -1.50 0.71 -12.44
C VAL A 120 -2.43 1.89 -12.63
N LEU A 121 -2.73 2.60 -11.55
CA LEU A 121 -3.36 3.91 -11.58
C LEU A 121 -2.33 4.98 -11.19
N TYR A 122 -2.40 6.14 -11.84
CA TYR A 122 -1.64 7.31 -11.39
C TYR A 122 -2.09 7.69 -9.99
N SER A 123 -1.14 7.94 -9.11
CA SER A 123 -1.44 8.29 -7.73
C SER A 123 -0.40 9.19 -7.11
N TYR A 124 -0.83 10.04 -6.20
CA TYR A 124 0.06 10.80 -5.34
C TYR A 124 -0.59 11.05 -3.98
N MET A 125 0.23 11.32 -3.02
CA MET A 125 -0.19 11.53 -1.65
C MET A 125 0.26 12.89 -1.15
N ARG A 126 -0.64 13.60 -0.46
CA ARG A 126 -0.32 14.81 0.29
C ARG A 126 -0.38 14.47 1.78
N PHE A 127 0.76 14.16 2.33
CA PHE A 127 0.91 13.76 3.72
C PHE A 127 2.31 14.12 4.20
N SER A 128 2.43 14.71 5.36
CA SER A 128 3.71 15.04 5.98
C SER A 128 3.85 14.29 7.29
N ASN A 129 4.79 13.38 7.32
CA ASN A 129 5.12 12.60 8.50
C ASN A 129 6.60 12.21 8.48
N SER A 130 7.17 12.02 9.65
CA SER A 130 8.48 11.41 9.83
C SER A 130 8.36 10.19 10.74
N MET A 131 9.09 9.14 10.42
CA MET A 131 9.10 7.93 11.22
C MET A 131 10.52 7.64 11.69
N LYS A 132 10.68 7.41 13.00
CA LYS A 132 11.95 7.03 13.61
C LYS A 132 11.74 5.79 14.48
N ASP A 133 12.63 4.81 14.36
CA ASP A 133 12.65 3.58 15.18
C ASP A 133 11.27 2.88 15.29
N SER A 134 10.58 2.75 14.14
CA SER A 134 9.22 2.21 14.06
C SER A 134 8.15 2.99 14.83
N THR A 135 8.40 4.27 15.12
CA THR A 135 7.47 5.17 15.81
C THR A 135 7.17 6.40 14.96
N ALA A 136 5.93 6.79 14.89
CA ALA A 136 5.46 8.03 14.25
C ALA A 136 4.30 8.64 15.03
N ASP A 137 4.29 9.98 15.09
CA ASP A 137 3.17 10.76 15.60
C ASP A 137 2.68 11.69 14.49
N PHE A 138 1.41 11.60 14.14
CA PHE A 138 0.79 12.38 13.07
C PHE A 138 -0.72 12.51 13.26
N ASP A 139 -1.30 13.53 12.66
CA ASP A 139 -2.75 13.65 12.54
C ASP A 139 -3.26 12.71 11.42
N PRO A 140 -4.03 11.66 11.74
CA PRO A 140 -4.54 10.73 10.75
C PRO A 140 -5.51 11.37 9.74
N GLU A 141 -6.05 12.55 10.03
CA GLU A 141 -6.95 13.29 9.14
C GLU A 141 -6.23 14.35 8.28
N ALA A 142 -4.94 14.59 8.52
CA ALA A 142 -4.17 15.64 7.82
C ALA A 142 -3.63 15.23 6.44
N GLY A 143 -4.02 14.07 5.93
CA GLY A 143 -3.53 13.55 4.65
C GLY A 143 -4.62 13.40 3.60
N SER A 144 -4.19 13.35 2.33
CA SER A 144 -5.08 12.99 1.23
C SER A 144 -4.36 12.14 0.19
N VAL A 145 -5.08 11.21 -0.39
CA VAL A 145 -4.62 10.35 -1.49
C VAL A 145 -5.40 10.72 -2.73
N HIS A 146 -4.70 10.98 -3.81
CA HIS A 146 -5.26 11.28 -5.12
C HIS A 146 -4.86 10.18 -6.09
N PHE A 147 -5.79 9.65 -6.82
CA PHE A 147 -5.53 8.57 -7.79
C PHE A 147 -6.54 8.60 -8.93
N GLY A 148 -6.16 8.02 -10.07
CA GLY A 148 -7.03 7.96 -11.24
C GLY A 148 -6.35 7.42 -12.48
N GLU A 149 -7.09 7.43 -13.57
CA GLU A 149 -6.59 7.15 -14.91
C GLU A 149 -5.75 8.34 -15.43
N ALA A 150 -5.04 8.14 -16.54
CA ALA A 150 -4.36 9.23 -17.24
C ALA A 150 -5.33 10.35 -17.68
N LYS A 151 -6.60 9.99 -17.94
CA LYS A 151 -7.70 10.91 -18.20
C LYS A 151 -8.93 10.46 -17.42
N ASN A 152 -9.52 11.35 -16.64
CA ASN A 152 -10.65 11.07 -15.75
C ASN A 152 -11.91 11.86 -16.16
N GLU A 153 -12.29 11.82 -17.42
CA GLU A 153 -13.57 12.40 -17.88
C GLU A 153 -14.77 11.69 -17.22
N VAL A 154 -14.64 10.37 -17.07
CA VAL A 154 -15.56 9.53 -16.30
C VAL A 154 -14.73 8.58 -15.45
N PHE A 155 -15.03 8.47 -14.17
CA PHE A 155 -14.33 7.54 -13.30
C PHE A 155 -14.56 6.09 -13.75
N SER A 156 -13.47 5.36 -13.97
CA SER A 156 -13.50 3.95 -14.33
C SER A 156 -14.04 3.11 -13.16
N GLU A 157 -14.41 1.86 -13.45
CA GLU A 157 -14.88 0.93 -12.42
C GLU A 157 -13.83 0.70 -11.32
N ARG A 158 -12.55 0.58 -11.70
CA ARG A 158 -11.45 0.38 -10.75
C ARG A 158 -11.18 1.60 -9.87
N VAL A 159 -11.29 2.81 -10.42
CA VAL A 159 -11.19 4.05 -9.64
C VAL A 159 -12.33 4.14 -8.62
N ARG A 160 -13.58 3.86 -9.02
CA ARG A 160 -14.72 3.85 -8.10
C ARG A 160 -14.58 2.81 -7.00
N ALA A 161 -14.15 1.60 -7.33
CA ALA A 161 -13.97 0.52 -6.34
C ALA A 161 -12.95 0.86 -5.25
N ILE A 162 -11.85 1.53 -5.62
CA ILE A 162 -10.84 1.99 -4.66
C ILE A 162 -11.36 3.17 -3.83
N ALA A 163 -12.09 4.11 -4.44
CA ALA A 163 -12.71 5.23 -3.73
C ALA A 163 -13.71 4.71 -2.67
N GLU A 164 -14.60 3.79 -3.04
CA GLU A 164 -15.55 3.14 -2.12
C GLU A 164 -14.84 2.46 -0.92
N LEU A 165 -13.69 1.78 -1.17
CA LEU A 165 -12.89 1.21 -0.08
C LEU A 165 -12.37 2.30 0.86
N PHE A 166 -11.76 3.36 0.31
CA PHE A 166 -11.16 4.41 1.15
C PHE A 166 -12.21 5.25 1.88
N GLU A 167 -13.40 5.43 1.31
CA GLU A 167 -14.53 6.08 1.99
C GLU A 167 -15.10 5.21 3.14
N ALA A 168 -15.04 3.90 3.01
CA ALA A 168 -15.53 2.97 4.01
C ALA A 168 -14.56 2.76 5.19
N CYS A 169 -13.27 3.05 5.00
CA CYS A 169 -12.20 2.80 5.95
C CYS A 169 -11.56 4.08 6.47
#